data_2e65306691707f645bbac6b779488c70
#
_entry.id   2e65306691707f645bbac6b779488c70
#
_cell.length_a   1.000
_cell.length_b   1.000
_cell.length_c   1.000
_cell.angle_alpha   90.00
_cell.angle_beta   90.00
_cell.angle_gamma   90.00
#
_symmetry.space_group_name_H-M   'P 1'
#
loop_
_entity.id
_entity.type
_entity.pdbx_description
1 polymer ?
#
loop_
_entity_poly.entity_id
_entity_poly.type
_entity_poly.pdbx_seq_one_letter_code
_entity_poly.pdbx_strand_id
1 'polypeptide(L)'
;MTSEAFEPDEFAVFEGGIETGRAFSELPFDHLLFTGSTRVAKEVSNSAAKNLTPLTLELGGKSPALVCPDANLKRAAERIVFGKLANAGQICIAPDYVFVERAKFHDFIELLQTYIKKAYPRLN
;
A
#
# COMPACT_ATOMS: atom_id res chain seq x y z
N MET A 1 -14.09 -17.67 -11.80
CA MET A 1 -13.37 -18.22 -10.60
C MET A 1 -14.21 -18.12 -9.33
N THR A 2 -14.70 -16.94 -8.94
CA THR A 2 -15.55 -16.81 -7.73
C THR A 2 -16.91 -17.50 -7.88
N SER A 3 -17.57 -17.37 -9.04
CA SER A 3 -18.85 -18.02 -9.36
C SER A 3 -18.79 -19.54 -9.54
N GLU A 4 -17.61 -20.14 -9.50
CA GLU A 4 -17.42 -21.59 -9.54
C GLU A 4 -17.21 -22.19 -8.14
N ALA A 5 -16.94 -21.33 -7.14
CA ALA A 5 -16.57 -21.73 -5.79
C ALA A 5 -17.61 -21.31 -4.74
N PHE A 6 -18.44 -20.32 -5.04
CA PHE A 6 -19.41 -19.75 -4.10
C PHE A 6 -20.75 -19.50 -4.78
N GLU A 7 -21.84 -19.68 -4.04
CA GLU A 7 -23.16 -19.24 -4.49
C GLU A 7 -23.25 -17.71 -4.45
N PRO A 8 -24.08 -17.06 -5.30
CA PRO A 8 -24.20 -15.60 -5.37
C PRO A 8 -24.60 -14.90 -4.07
N ASP A 9 -25.30 -15.59 -3.19
CA ASP A 9 -25.70 -15.12 -1.86
C ASP A 9 -24.60 -15.30 -0.80
N GLU A 10 -23.56 -16.10 -1.09
CA GLU A 10 -22.39 -16.24 -0.24
C GLU A 10 -21.28 -15.25 -0.65
N PHE A 11 -21.08 -15.05 -1.95
CA PHE A 11 -20.03 -14.15 -2.47
C PHE A 11 -20.42 -13.57 -3.83
N ALA A 12 -20.41 -12.25 -3.93
CA ALA A 12 -20.66 -11.53 -5.18
C ALA A 12 -19.62 -10.45 -5.44
N VAL A 13 -19.28 -10.23 -6.72
CA VAL A 13 -18.40 -9.15 -7.18
C VAL A 13 -19.22 -8.13 -7.95
N PHE A 14 -19.14 -6.87 -7.55
CA PHE A 14 -19.79 -5.74 -8.22
C PHE A 14 -18.73 -4.88 -8.89
N GLU A 15 -18.72 -4.87 -10.20
CA GLU A 15 -17.80 -4.06 -10.99
C GLU A 15 -18.47 -2.72 -11.37
N GLY A 16 -17.65 -1.65 -11.40
CA GLY A 16 -18.16 -0.35 -11.82
C GLY A 16 -17.19 0.79 -11.53
N GLY A 17 -17.63 2.00 -11.84
CA GLY A 17 -16.89 3.22 -11.58
C GLY A 17 -17.16 3.83 -10.20
N ILE A 18 -16.84 5.13 -10.08
CA ILE A 18 -16.99 5.91 -8.83
C ILE A 18 -18.42 5.87 -8.31
N GLU A 19 -19.41 5.95 -9.19
CA GLU A 19 -20.83 5.99 -8.80
C GLU A 19 -21.28 4.66 -8.20
N THR A 20 -20.77 3.52 -8.76
CA THR A 20 -21.01 2.20 -8.18
C THR A 20 -20.41 2.08 -6.78
N GLY A 21 -19.17 2.57 -6.60
CA GLY A 21 -18.50 2.56 -5.29
C GLY A 21 -19.22 3.42 -4.25
N ARG A 22 -19.77 4.58 -4.65
CA ARG A 22 -20.58 5.43 -3.79
C ARG A 22 -21.88 4.74 -3.36
N ALA A 23 -22.65 4.23 -4.33
CA ALA A 23 -23.88 3.51 -4.06
C ALA A 23 -23.64 2.28 -3.17
N PHE A 24 -22.56 1.54 -3.42
CA PHE A 24 -22.17 0.40 -2.61
C PHE A 24 -21.87 0.78 -1.16
N SER A 25 -21.16 1.88 -0.92
CA SER A 25 -20.83 2.34 0.43
C SER A 25 -22.02 2.88 1.23
N GLU A 26 -23.17 3.09 0.58
CA GLU A 26 -24.44 3.50 1.21
C GLU A 26 -25.34 2.32 1.62
N LEU A 27 -24.97 1.08 1.26
CA LEU A 27 -25.75 -0.11 1.63
C LEU A 27 -25.60 -0.43 3.12
N PRO A 28 -26.64 -1.00 3.74
CA PRO A 28 -26.66 -1.32 5.18
C PRO A 28 -25.94 -2.62 5.46
N PHE A 29 -24.63 -2.63 5.31
CA PHE A 29 -23.80 -3.80 5.64
C PHE A 29 -23.62 -3.96 7.14
N ASP A 30 -23.39 -5.19 7.59
CA ASP A 30 -22.95 -5.49 8.96
C ASP A 30 -21.53 -5.00 9.23
N HIS A 31 -20.69 -4.94 8.20
CA HIS A 31 -19.34 -4.40 8.24
C HIS A 31 -18.87 -4.01 6.84
N LEU A 32 -18.10 -2.94 6.74
CA LEU A 32 -17.48 -2.51 5.46
C LEU A 32 -15.97 -2.35 5.65
N LEU A 33 -15.19 -3.08 4.84
CA LEU A 33 -13.74 -2.91 4.75
C LEU A 33 -13.42 -2.08 3.50
N PHE A 34 -12.64 -1.02 3.68
CA PHE A 34 -12.20 -0.17 2.60
C PHE A 34 -10.68 -0.05 2.58
N THR A 35 -10.09 -0.24 1.40
CA THR A 35 -8.68 0.04 1.14
C THR A 35 -8.55 1.14 0.09
N GLY A 36 -7.80 2.21 0.41
CA GLY A 36 -7.60 3.31 -0.52
C GLY A 36 -7.03 4.58 0.12
N SER A 37 -7.27 5.74 -0.50
CA SER A 37 -6.77 7.01 0.01
C SER A 37 -7.60 7.52 1.19
N THR A 38 -6.96 8.26 2.11
CA THR A 38 -7.64 8.92 3.23
C THR A 38 -8.78 9.84 2.77
N ARG A 39 -8.62 10.50 1.61
CA ARG A 39 -9.67 11.36 1.04
C ARG A 39 -10.93 10.56 0.72
N VAL A 40 -10.78 9.44 0.02
CA VAL A 40 -11.91 8.57 -0.33
C VAL A 40 -12.47 7.88 0.91
N ALA A 41 -11.64 7.47 1.86
CA ALA A 41 -12.08 6.87 3.12
C ALA A 41 -13.05 7.78 3.90
N LYS A 42 -12.83 9.10 3.89
CA LYS A 42 -13.75 10.08 4.52
C LYS A 42 -15.14 10.05 3.86
N GLU A 43 -15.20 9.96 2.54
CA GLU A 43 -16.47 9.86 1.80
C GLU A 43 -17.18 8.53 2.14
N VAL A 44 -16.46 7.43 2.10
CA VAL A 44 -16.98 6.11 2.49
C VAL A 44 -17.51 6.12 3.93
N SER A 45 -16.75 6.73 4.86
CA SER A 45 -17.18 6.84 6.26
C SER A 45 -18.47 7.65 6.42
N ASN A 46 -18.61 8.76 5.69
CA ASN A 46 -19.82 9.57 5.70
C ASN A 46 -21.03 8.79 5.14
N SER A 47 -20.82 7.99 4.10
CA SER A 47 -21.86 7.15 3.52
C SER A 47 -22.30 6.03 4.48
N ALA A 48 -21.35 5.30 5.02
CA ALA A 48 -21.59 4.19 5.95
C ALA A 48 -22.26 4.65 7.27
N ALA A 49 -21.95 5.86 7.73
CA ALA A 49 -22.53 6.43 8.95
C ALA A 49 -24.06 6.58 8.88
N LYS A 50 -24.65 6.70 7.68
CA LYS A 50 -26.11 6.76 7.50
C LYS A 50 -26.83 5.51 8.04
N ASN A 51 -26.15 4.36 7.98
CA ASN A 51 -26.63 3.06 8.43
C ASN A 51 -25.94 2.57 9.72
N LEU A 52 -25.06 3.40 10.31
CA LEU A 52 -24.22 3.01 11.46
C LEU A 52 -23.33 1.78 11.15
N THR A 53 -22.99 1.57 9.88
CA THR A 53 -22.15 0.45 9.45
C THR A 53 -20.74 0.58 10.01
N PRO A 54 -20.23 -0.41 10.78
CA PRO A 54 -18.85 -0.41 11.26
C PRO A 54 -17.84 -0.48 10.10
N LEU A 55 -16.70 0.21 10.23
CA LEU A 55 -15.67 0.31 9.19
C LEU A 55 -14.34 -0.24 9.67
N THR A 56 -13.64 -0.94 8.76
CA THR A 56 -12.20 -1.11 8.80
C THR A 56 -11.58 -0.36 7.63
N LEU A 57 -10.67 0.57 7.92
CA LEU A 57 -10.03 1.43 6.93
C LEU A 57 -8.55 1.08 6.81
N GLU A 58 -8.15 0.55 5.66
CA GLU A 58 -6.78 0.29 5.27
C GLU A 58 -6.31 1.40 4.32
N LEU A 59 -5.41 2.26 4.79
CA LEU A 59 -5.05 3.50 4.11
C LEU A 59 -3.56 3.55 3.78
N GLY A 60 -3.12 4.64 3.17
CA GLY A 60 -1.73 4.87 2.86
C GLY A 60 -0.86 5.10 4.11
N GLY A 61 0.44 5.03 3.94
CA GLY A 61 1.42 5.24 5.00
C GLY A 61 2.62 6.05 4.55
N LYS A 62 3.42 6.48 5.53
CA LYS A 62 4.73 7.13 5.39
C LYS A 62 5.74 6.31 6.21
N SER A 63 5.99 5.08 5.75
CA SER A 63 6.78 4.10 6.49
C SER A 63 8.27 4.46 6.51
N PRO A 64 8.88 4.73 7.67
CA PRO A 64 10.31 4.93 7.80
C PRO A 64 11.07 3.61 7.69
N ALA A 65 12.26 3.63 7.10
CA ALA A 65 13.24 2.56 7.21
C ALA A 65 14.42 3.05 8.04
N LEU A 66 14.76 2.29 9.08
CA LEU A 66 15.87 2.62 9.98
C LEU A 66 17.01 1.63 9.74
N VAL A 67 18.16 2.14 9.27
CA VAL A 67 19.37 1.35 9.07
C VAL A 67 20.29 1.57 10.26
N CYS A 68 20.30 0.60 11.18
CA CYS A 68 21.13 0.64 12.38
C CYS A 68 22.64 0.63 12.07
N PRO A 69 23.50 1.15 12.95
CA PRO A 69 24.95 1.22 12.72
C PRO A 69 25.61 -0.14 12.47
N ASP A 70 25.10 -1.19 13.05
CA ASP A 70 25.59 -2.59 12.93
C ASP A 70 24.93 -3.37 11.78
N ALA A 71 23.97 -2.74 11.04
CA ALA A 71 23.30 -3.40 9.93
C ALA A 71 24.24 -3.68 8.77
N ASN A 72 24.00 -4.79 8.09
CA ASN A 72 24.64 -5.07 6.79
C ASN A 72 24.07 -4.10 5.73
N LEU A 73 24.88 -3.11 5.36
CA LEU A 73 24.48 -2.02 4.49
C LEU A 73 24.03 -2.49 3.09
N LYS A 74 24.69 -3.49 2.52
CA LYS A 74 24.33 -4.06 1.22
C LYS A 74 22.95 -4.71 1.26
N ARG A 75 22.70 -5.52 2.30
CA ARG A 75 21.42 -6.19 2.48
C ARG A 75 20.30 -5.18 2.76
N ALA A 76 20.58 -4.15 3.56
CA ALA A 76 19.64 -3.07 3.84
C ALA A 76 19.23 -2.35 2.54
N ALA A 77 20.20 -1.93 1.72
CA ALA A 77 19.96 -1.26 0.45
C ALA A 77 19.14 -2.15 -0.52
N GLU A 78 19.50 -3.43 -0.66
CA GLU A 78 18.77 -4.39 -1.51
C GLU A 78 17.30 -4.51 -1.08
N ARG A 79 17.02 -4.68 0.22
CA ARG A 79 15.68 -4.84 0.75
C ARG A 79 14.85 -3.57 0.64
N ILE A 80 15.46 -2.41 0.87
CA ILE A 80 14.78 -1.12 0.73
C ILE A 80 14.43 -0.84 -0.72
N VAL A 81 15.34 -1.09 -1.66
CA VAL A 81 15.06 -0.97 -3.11
C VAL A 81 13.92 -1.89 -3.51
N PHE A 82 13.96 -3.16 -3.12
CA PHE A 82 12.87 -4.09 -3.41
C PHE A 82 11.53 -3.62 -2.84
N GLY A 83 11.49 -3.28 -1.55
CA GLY A 83 10.26 -2.84 -0.88
C GLY A 83 9.72 -1.52 -1.41
N LYS A 84 10.61 -0.60 -1.85
CA LYS A 84 10.19 0.68 -2.43
C LYS A 84 9.69 0.57 -3.85
N LEU A 85 10.29 -0.29 -4.66
CA LEU A 85 10.02 -0.34 -6.11
C LEU A 85 9.01 -1.43 -6.49
N ALA A 86 8.65 -2.32 -5.57
CA ALA A 86 7.55 -3.25 -5.77
C ALA A 86 6.27 -2.46 -6.09
N ASN A 87 5.56 -2.88 -7.15
CA ASN A 87 4.36 -2.20 -7.66
C ASN A 87 4.55 -0.68 -7.86
N ALA A 88 5.74 -0.25 -8.32
CA ALA A 88 6.11 1.15 -8.50
C ALA A 88 5.98 2.00 -7.21
N GLY A 89 6.13 1.39 -6.04
CA GLY A 89 6.00 2.05 -4.74
C GLY A 89 4.56 2.28 -4.27
N GLN A 90 3.59 1.73 -4.98
CA GLN A 90 2.16 1.87 -4.67
C GLN A 90 1.70 0.80 -3.67
N ILE A 91 2.37 0.77 -2.51
CA ILE A 91 2.07 -0.15 -1.41
C ILE A 91 2.06 0.67 -0.11
N CYS A 92 1.05 0.46 0.73
CA CYS A 92 0.87 1.22 1.98
C CYS A 92 2.07 1.13 2.94
N ILE A 93 2.81 0.02 2.92
CA ILE A 93 4.01 -0.23 3.74
C ILE A 93 5.32 0.00 2.98
N ALA A 94 5.30 0.52 1.74
CA ALA A 94 6.53 0.81 1.02
C ALA A 94 7.40 1.82 1.79
N PRO A 95 8.71 1.59 1.91
CA PRO A 95 9.60 2.55 2.54
C PRO A 95 9.47 3.93 1.88
N ASP A 96 9.15 4.96 2.67
CA ASP A 96 8.98 6.32 2.15
C ASP A 96 10.24 7.16 2.33
N TYR A 97 10.90 7.01 3.46
CA TYR A 97 12.18 7.66 3.77
C TYR A 97 13.08 6.74 4.60
N VAL A 98 14.37 7.02 4.58
CA VAL A 98 15.37 6.19 5.25
C VAL A 98 16.23 7.02 6.18
N PHE A 99 16.40 6.53 7.41
CA PHE A 99 17.42 7.01 8.31
C PHE A 99 18.64 6.09 8.22
N VAL A 100 19.79 6.68 7.96
CA VAL A 100 21.09 6.00 7.92
C VAL A 100 22.12 6.87 8.61
N GLU A 101 23.10 6.25 9.26
CA GLU A 101 24.22 6.97 9.88
C GLU A 101 24.93 7.87 8.87
N ARG A 102 25.23 9.11 9.25
CA ARG A 102 25.87 10.11 8.37
C ARG A 102 27.16 9.59 7.72
N ALA A 103 27.98 8.86 8.47
CA ALA A 103 29.22 8.29 7.96
C ALA A 103 29.01 7.26 6.83
N LYS A 104 27.86 6.61 6.78
CA LYS A 104 27.51 5.58 5.78
C LYS A 104 26.62 6.10 4.66
N PHE A 105 26.28 7.39 4.68
CA PHE A 105 25.29 7.95 3.75
C PHE A 105 25.68 7.79 2.28
N HIS A 106 26.91 8.15 1.93
CA HIS A 106 27.38 8.07 0.54
C HIS A 106 27.45 6.64 0.03
N ASP A 107 28.04 5.73 0.80
CA ASP A 107 28.13 4.32 0.47
C ASP A 107 26.72 3.71 0.30
N PHE A 108 25.78 4.13 1.14
CA PHE A 108 24.40 3.66 1.07
C PHE A 108 23.70 4.14 -0.21
N ILE A 109 23.90 5.39 -0.62
CA ILE A 109 23.35 5.93 -1.89
C ILE A 109 23.91 5.16 -3.09
N GLU A 110 25.21 4.88 -3.12
CA GLU A 110 25.84 4.10 -4.21
C GLU A 110 25.26 2.69 -4.29
N LEU A 111 25.04 2.06 -3.16
CA LEU A 111 24.39 0.75 -3.09
C LEU A 111 22.95 0.78 -3.60
N LEU A 112 22.14 1.78 -3.18
CA LEU A 112 20.78 1.95 -3.70
C LEU A 112 20.77 2.10 -5.22
N GLN A 113 21.63 2.97 -5.78
CA GLN A 113 21.74 3.18 -7.22
C GLN A 113 22.13 1.87 -7.94
N THR A 114 23.05 1.11 -7.37
CA THR A 114 23.49 -0.18 -7.93
C THR A 114 22.35 -1.18 -7.98
N TYR A 115 21.58 -1.32 -6.90
CA TYR A 115 20.45 -2.24 -6.85
C TYR A 115 19.28 -1.78 -7.73
N ILE A 116 19.02 -0.49 -7.85
CA ILE A 116 18.01 0.06 -8.77
C ILE A 116 18.38 -0.28 -10.21
N LYS A 117 19.63 -0.01 -10.64
CA LYS A 117 20.09 -0.35 -11.99
C LYS A 117 20.02 -1.83 -12.29
N LYS A 118 20.32 -2.68 -11.30
CA LYS A 118 20.21 -4.13 -11.43
C LYS A 118 18.76 -4.59 -11.60
N ALA A 119 17.85 -4.02 -10.82
CA ALA A 119 16.44 -4.38 -10.86
C ALA A 119 15.72 -3.85 -12.12
N TYR A 120 16.15 -2.68 -12.61
CA TYR A 120 15.52 -1.97 -13.72
C TYR A 120 16.55 -1.51 -14.76
N PRO A 121 17.18 -2.44 -15.49
CA PRO A 121 18.29 -2.12 -16.43
C PRO A 121 17.87 -1.26 -17.62
N ARG A 122 16.57 -1.08 -17.85
CA ARG A 122 16.00 -0.27 -18.95
C ARG A 122 15.61 1.15 -18.52
N LEU A 123 15.73 1.50 -17.24
CA LEU A 123 15.54 2.87 -16.75
C LEU A 123 16.89 3.60 -16.88
N ASN A 124 17.16 4.19 -18.06
CA ASN A 124 18.26 5.12 -18.32
C ASN A 124 17.70 6.52 -18.53
#